data_0d62905d671f25b05946d70f45a1e3a9
#
_entry.id   0d62905d671f25b05946d70f45a1e3a9
#
_cell.length_a   1.000
_cell.length_b   1.000
_cell.length_c   1.000
_cell.angle_alpha   90.00
_cell.angle_beta   90.00
_cell.angle_gamma   90.00
#
_symmetry.space_group_name_H-M   'P 1'
#
loop_
_entity.id
_entity.type
_entity.pdbx_description
1 polymer ?
#
loop_
_entity_poly.entity_id
_entity_poly.type
_entity_poly.pdbx_seq_one_letter_code
_entity_poly.pdbx_strand_id
1 'polypeptide(L)'
;RKVVRHESVDRWFHWLMAASILALIFTGVSPILGLRIAWLDLHWMSGLLLTFLVVAHIIRASFWQDFKSMLLVPKDFGEPFDSSRKPGKYYFEQKGMHWAVTVVPLAVIVTGVLMFMQIDTPFWDRTNSMAEDQLGLVFLLHGLSTLALVALAATHIYFALRPEKTVSY
;
A
#
# COMPACT_ATOMS: atom_id res chain seq x y z
N ARG A 1 -20.75 -18.06 20.23
CA ARG A 1 -20.94 -16.70 19.65
C ARG A 1 -19.90 -16.53 18.55
N LYS A 2 -20.29 -16.58 17.27
CA LYS A 2 -19.36 -16.32 16.14
C LYS A 2 -18.98 -14.84 16.17
N VAL A 3 -17.74 -14.56 16.47
CA VAL A 3 -17.19 -13.20 16.37
C VAL A 3 -16.95 -12.93 14.89
N VAL A 4 -17.65 -11.98 14.30
CA VAL A 4 -17.39 -11.53 12.92
C VAL A 4 -16.08 -10.76 12.96
N ARG A 5 -14.99 -11.38 12.48
CA ARG A 5 -13.63 -10.79 12.55
C ARG A 5 -13.43 -9.60 11.61
N HIS A 6 -14.14 -9.57 10.47
CA HIS A 6 -14.04 -8.49 9.49
C HIS A 6 -15.42 -8.21 8.90
N GLU A 7 -15.78 -6.95 8.81
CA GLU A 7 -16.98 -6.55 8.08
C GLU A 7 -16.81 -6.80 6.58
N SER A 8 -17.92 -7.04 5.88
CA SER A 8 -17.90 -7.27 4.42
C SER A 8 -17.23 -6.11 3.67
N VAL A 9 -17.42 -4.89 4.15
CA VAL A 9 -16.85 -3.67 3.58
C VAL A 9 -15.31 -3.70 3.63
N ASP A 10 -14.70 -4.12 4.76
CA ASP A 10 -13.25 -4.19 4.90
C ASP A 10 -12.63 -5.19 3.92
N ARG A 11 -13.32 -6.30 3.67
CA ARG A 11 -12.90 -7.30 2.67
C ARG A 11 -12.96 -6.75 1.25
N TRP A 12 -14.00 -5.99 0.90
CA TRP A 12 -14.10 -5.36 -0.41
C TRP A 12 -13.01 -4.30 -0.62
N PHE A 13 -12.75 -3.44 0.36
CA PHE A 13 -11.64 -2.49 0.30
C PHE A 13 -10.31 -3.19 0.08
N HIS A 14 -10.03 -4.24 0.85
CA HIS A 14 -8.79 -5.01 0.72
C HIS A 14 -8.64 -5.58 -0.70
N TRP A 15 -9.65 -6.25 -1.24
CA TRP A 15 -9.56 -6.87 -2.57
C TRP A 15 -9.48 -5.85 -3.70
N LEU A 16 -10.19 -4.72 -3.60
CA LEU A 16 -10.10 -3.64 -4.59
C LEU A 16 -8.71 -2.99 -4.57
N MET A 17 -8.15 -2.71 -3.40
CA MET A 17 -6.77 -2.20 -3.28
C MET A 17 -5.76 -3.22 -3.81
N ALA A 18 -5.89 -4.50 -3.48
CA ALA A 18 -5.01 -5.55 -3.98
C ALA A 18 -5.07 -5.65 -5.51
N ALA A 19 -6.26 -5.65 -6.11
CA ALA A 19 -6.43 -5.68 -7.56
C ALA A 19 -5.80 -4.43 -8.22
N SER A 20 -5.98 -3.24 -7.64
CA SER A 20 -5.38 -2.00 -8.15
C SER A 20 -3.84 -2.06 -8.09
N ILE A 21 -3.26 -2.56 -7.00
CA ILE A 21 -1.81 -2.74 -6.85
C ILE A 21 -1.27 -3.73 -7.89
N LEU A 22 -1.93 -4.86 -8.10
CA LEU A 22 -1.51 -5.85 -9.10
C LEU A 22 -1.59 -5.27 -10.52
N ALA A 23 -2.64 -4.49 -10.85
CA ALA A 23 -2.77 -3.79 -12.12
C ALA A 23 -1.63 -2.77 -12.31
N LEU A 24 -1.29 -2.02 -11.26
CA LEU A 24 -0.19 -1.04 -11.29
C LEU A 24 1.18 -1.71 -11.49
N ILE A 25 1.45 -2.81 -10.81
CA ILE A 25 2.68 -3.60 -11.01
C ILE A 25 2.74 -4.11 -12.44
N PHE A 26 1.67 -4.73 -12.93
CA PHE A 26 1.60 -5.26 -14.29
C PHE A 26 1.83 -4.16 -15.34
N THR A 27 1.12 -3.05 -15.24
CA THR A 27 1.24 -1.94 -16.20
C THR A 27 2.59 -1.24 -16.09
N GLY A 28 3.17 -1.09 -14.90
CA GLY A 28 4.49 -0.50 -14.70
C GLY A 28 5.63 -1.36 -15.28
N VAL A 29 5.48 -2.68 -15.28
CA VAL A 29 6.47 -3.61 -15.86
C VAL A 29 6.26 -3.82 -17.37
N SER A 30 5.05 -3.58 -17.89
CA SER A 30 4.67 -3.81 -19.29
C SER A 30 5.63 -3.21 -20.32
N PRO A 31 6.08 -1.93 -20.21
CA PRO A 31 7.02 -1.35 -21.17
C PRO A 31 8.39 -2.01 -21.11
N ILE A 32 8.83 -2.47 -19.93
CA ILE A 32 10.12 -3.18 -19.75
C ILE A 32 10.07 -4.53 -20.46
N LEU A 33 8.92 -5.19 -20.47
CA LEU A 33 8.69 -6.46 -21.15
C LEU A 33 8.38 -6.29 -22.65
N GLY A 34 8.34 -5.07 -23.16
CA GLY A 34 8.01 -4.76 -24.56
C GLY A 34 6.55 -5.05 -24.93
N LEU A 35 5.64 -5.11 -23.97
CA LEU A 35 4.22 -5.35 -24.22
C LEU A 35 3.57 -4.13 -24.87
N ARG A 36 2.88 -4.36 -26.00
CA ARG A 36 2.18 -3.31 -26.76
C ARG A 36 0.74 -3.14 -26.28
N ILE A 37 0.59 -2.58 -25.10
CA ILE A 37 -0.70 -2.23 -24.49
C ILE A 37 -0.73 -0.74 -24.15
N ALA A 38 -1.90 -0.18 -23.92
CA ALA A 38 -2.07 1.18 -23.40
C ALA A 38 -1.68 1.24 -21.90
N TRP A 39 -0.41 0.87 -21.60
CA TRP A 39 0.05 0.70 -20.24
C TRP A 39 -0.03 2.00 -19.42
N LEU A 40 0.24 3.15 -20.04
CA LEU A 40 0.25 4.43 -19.34
C LEU A 40 -1.16 4.80 -18.87
N ASP A 41 -2.16 4.67 -19.76
CA ASP A 41 -3.56 4.98 -19.42
C ASP A 41 -4.09 4.05 -18.33
N LEU A 42 -3.83 2.76 -18.47
CA LEU A 42 -4.20 1.77 -17.45
C LEU A 42 -3.49 2.02 -16.12
N HIS A 43 -2.23 2.48 -16.17
CA HIS A 43 -1.42 2.75 -14.98
C HIS A 43 -1.99 3.93 -14.19
N TRP A 44 -2.14 5.10 -14.82
CA TRP A 44 -2.64 6.27 -14.10
C TRP A 44 -4.10 6.10 -13.64
N MET A 45 -4.96 5.44 -14.44
CA MET A 45 -6.34 5.16 -14.03
C MET A 45 -6.39 4.25 -12.79
N SER A 46 -5.59 3.17 -12.78
CA SER A 46 -5.46 2.29 -11.61
C SER A 46 -4.86 3.01 -10.40
N GLY A 47 -3.93 3.94 -10.65
CA GLY A 47 -3.32 4.79 -9.62
C GLY A 47 -4.31 5.74 -8.96
N LEU A 48 -5.18 6.38 -9.75
CA LEU A 48 -6.25 7.23 -9.22
C LEU A 48 -7.27 6.40 -8.41
N LEU A 49 -7.63 5.21 -8.89
CA LEU A 49 -8.50 4.30 -8.15
C LEU A 49 -7.87 3.90 -6.81
N LEU A 50 -6.60 3.49 -6.81
CA LEU A 50 -5.87 3.15 -5.58
C LEU A 50 -5.82 4.35 -4.63
N THR A 51 -5.52 5.54 -5.13
CA THR A 51 -5.47 6.78 -4.34
C THR A 51 -6.81 7.03 -3.66
N PHE A 52 -7.92 6.95 -4.40
CA PHE A 52 -9.26 7.10 -3.85
C PHE A 52 -9.56 6.06 -2.75
N LEU A 53 -9.25 4.79 -3.01
CA LEU A 53 -9.47 3.70 -2.04
C LEU A 53 -8.64 3.89 -0.77
N VAL A 54 -7.37 4.30 -0.88
CA VAL A 54 -6.50 4.54 0.28
C VAL A 54 -7.00 5.73 1.09
N VAL A 55 -7.38 6.83 0.45
CA VAL A 55 -7.95 8.00 1.14
C VAL A 55 -9.24 7.63 1.86
N ALA A 56 -10.15 6.91 1.20
CA ALA A 56 -11.38 6.44 1.80
C ALA A 56 -11.12 5.49 2.99
N HIS A 57 -10.12 4.60 2.85
CA HIS A 57 -9.71 3.71 3.94
C HIS A 57 -9.14 4.48 5.14
N ILE A 58 -8.28 5.48 4.92
CA ILE A 58 -7.72 6.33 5.99
C ILE A 58 -8.82 7.08 6.71
N ILE A 59 -9.77 7.69 5.97
CA ILE A 59 -10.92 8.38 6.56
C ILE A 59 -11.73 7.41 7.43
N ARG A 60 -12.07 6.23 6.88
CA ARG A 60 -12.80 5.21 7.62
C ARG A 60 -12.06 4.75 8.87
N ALA A 61 -10.75 4.45 8.76
CA ALA A 61 -9.93 4.03 9.89
C ALA A 61 -9.85 5.09 10.99
N SER A 62 -9.78 6.37 10.62
CA SER A 62 -9.67 7.48 11.57
C SER A 62 -10.97 7.73 12.35
N PHE A 63 -12.13 7.52 11.73
CA PHE A 63 -13.43 7.85 12.35
C PHE A 63 -14.19 6.65 12.92
N TRP A 64 -13.96 5.44 12.39
CA TRP A 64 -14.77 4.25 12.75
C TRP A 64 -13.95 3.07 13.29
N GLN A 65 -12.61 3.14 13.27
CA GLN A 65 -11.75 2.08 13.78
C GLN A 65 -10.87 2.59 14.93
N ASP A 66 -10.41 1.67 15.79
CA ASP A 66 -9.52 1.98 16.92
C ASP A 66 -8.07 2.17 16.42
N PHE A 67 -7.84 3.30 15.72
CA PHE A 67 -6.53 3.66 15.17
C PHE A 67 -5.43 3.71 16.25
N LYS A 68 -5.79 4.11 17.48
CA LYS A 68 -4.83 4.23 18.59
C LYS A 68 -4.18 2.90 18.95
N SER A 69 -4.88 1.78 18.76
CA SER A 69 -4.34 0.45 19.07
C SER A 69 -3.24 0.01 18.09
N MET A 70 -3.16 0.63 16.90
CA MET A 70 -2.14 0.37 15.89
C MET A 70 -0.90 1.27 16.00
N LEU A 71 -0.93 2.28 16.89
CA LEU A 71 0.24 3.13 17.11
C LEU A 71 1.38 2.33 17.77
N LEU A 72 2.59 2.53 17.23
CA LEU A 72 3.82 2.03 17.86
C LEU A 72 4.11 2.85 19.10
N VAL A 73 4.25 2.16 20.22
CA VAL A 73 4.63 2.77 21.50
C VAL A 73 5.98 2.20 21.96
N PRO A 74 6.77 2.94 22.77
CA PRO A 74 8.12 2.50 23.16
C PRO A 74 8.18 1.09 23.75
N LYS A 75 7.12 0.65 24.44
CA LYS A 75 7.03 -0.72 25.01
C LYS A 75 7.01 -1.82 23.95
N ASP A 76 6.50 -1.55 22.76
CA ASP A 76 6.38 -2.55 21.69
C ASP A 76 7.76 -2.98 21.17
N PHE A 77 8.75 -2.09 21.19
CA PHE A 77 10.13 -2.39 20.78
C PHE A 77 10.85 -3.38 21.69
N GLY A 78 10.33 -3.64 22.88
CA GLY A 78 10.87 -4.66 23.79
C GLY A 78 10.27 -6.06 23.57
N GLU A 79 9.15 -6.18 22.84
CA GLU A 79 8.46 -7.48 22.63
C GLU A 79 9.33 -8.52 21.89
N PRO A 80 10.10 -8.17 20.83
CA PRO A 80 10.92 -9.15 20.12
C PRO A 80 12.06 -9.74 20.95
N PHE A 81 12.45 -9.04 22.02
CA PHE A 81 13.60 -9.41 22.87
C PHE A 81 13.21 -10.03 24.21
N ASP A 82 11.93 -10.00 24.57
CA ASP A 82 11.43 -10.49 25.87
C ASP A 82 10.12 -11.26 25.70
N SER A 83 10.23 -12.57 25.55
CA SER A 83 9.09 -13.49 25.38
C SER A 83 8.15 -13.57 26.60
N SER A 84 8.55 -13.01 27.75
CA SER A 84 7.71 -12.97 28.95
C SER A 84 6.69 -11.82 28.92
N ARG A 85 6.88 -10.84 28.03
CA ARG A 85 5.97 -9.70 27.87
C ARG A 85 4.71 -10.13 27.13
N LYS A 86 3.58 -9.88 27.76
CA LYS A 86 2.28 -10.06 27.09
C LYS A 86 2.09 -8.93 26.09
N PRO A 87 1.81 -9.27 24.81
CA PRO A 87 1.51 -8.26 23.80
C PRO A 87 0.25 -7.49 24.17
N GLY A 88 0.11 -6.29 23.62
CA GLY A 88 -1.15 -5.55 23.64
C GLY A 88 -2.22 -6.23 22.77
N LYS A 89 -3.16 -5.47 22.22
CA LYS A 89 -4.16 -5.97 21.27
C LYS A 89 -3.54 -6.58 20.01
N TYR A 90 -2.36 -6.07 19.61
CA TYR A 90 -1.59 -6.49 18.43
C TYR A 90 -0.12 -6.64 18.78
N TYR A 91 0.54 -7.65 18.20
CA TYR A 91 1.98 -7.87 18.33
C TYR A 91 2.78 -6.79 17.60
N PHE A 92 4.03 -6.57 18.00
CA PHE A 92 4.96 -5.63 17.34
C PHE A 92 5.07 -5.88 15.83
N GLU A 93 5.20 -7.14 15.43
CA GLU A 93 5.28 -7.52 14.01
C GLU A 93 4.03 -7.13 13.22
N GLN A 94 2.84 -7.29 13.82
CA GLN A 94 1.58 -6.91 13.19
C GLN A 94 1.46 -5.40 13.01
N LYS A 95 1.87 -4.63 14.02
CA LYS A 95 1.93 -3.17 13.94
C LYS A 95 2.96 -2.71 12.91
N GLY A 96 4.17 -3.31 12.92
CA GLY A 96 5.23 -3.03 11.96
C GLY A 96 4.80 -3.27 10.52
N MET A 97 4.17 -4.42 10.25
CA MET A 97 3.63 -4.74 8.93
C MET A 97 2.53 -3.74 8.52
N HIS A 98 1.61 -3.40 9.43
CA HIS A 98 0.57 -2.41 9.15
C HIS A 98 1.17 -1.05 8.74
N TRP A 99 2.18 -0.57 9.46
CA TRP A 99 2.86 0.68 9.12
C TRP A 99 3.63 0.59 7.80
N ALA A 100 4.29 -0.53 7.53
CA ALA A 100 4.99 -0.74 6.27
C ALA A 100 4.02 -0.70 5.07
N VAL A 101 2.89 -1.43 5.15
CA VAL A 101 1.86 -1.43 4.10
C VAL A 101 1.04 -0.13 4.05
N THR A 102 1.23 0.80 4.97
CA THR A 102 0.67 2.14 4.92
C THR A 102 1.64 3.14 4.30
N VAL A 103 2.87 3.20 4.81
CA VAL A 103 3.87 4.20 4.40
C VAL A 103 4.36 3.98 2.97
N VAL A 104 4.64 2.73 2.58
CA VAL A 104 5.19 2.44 1.25
C VAL A 104 4.18 2.74 0.14
N PRO A 105 2.91 2.29 0.19
CA PRO A 105 1.92 2.71 -0.80
C PRO A 105 1.68 4.22 -0.84
N LEU A 106 1.70 4.90 0.31
CA LEU A 106 1.60 6.37 0.33
C LEU A 106 2.75 7.04 -0.41
N ALA A 107 3.99 6.54 -0.27
CA ALA A 107 5.13 7.05 -1.03
C ALA A 107 4.95 6.82 -2.54
N VAL A 108 4.47 5.65 -2.95
CA VAL A 108 4.14 5.35 -4.36
C VAL A 108 3.04 6.28 -4.87
N ILE A 109 1.98 6.51 -4.09
CA ILE A 109 0.87 7.41 -4.45
C ILE A 109 1.36 8.85 -4.61
N VAL A 110 2.10 9.38 -3.64
CA VAL A 110 2.59 10.77 -3.69
C VAL A 110 3.49 10.98 -4.90
N THR A 111 4.46 10.10 -5.13
CA THR A 111 5.34 10.19 -6.29
C THR A 111 4.59 9.97 -7.60
N GLY A 112 3.62 9.06 -7.64
CA GLY A 112 2.75 8.81 -8.79
C GLY A 112 1.87 10.01 -9.14
N VAL A 113 1.31 10.71 -8.15
CA VAL A 113 0.53 11.94 -8.37
C VAL A 113 1.42 13.06 -8.93
N LEU A 114 2.64 13.22 -8.40
CA LEU A 114 3.59 14.20 -8.93
C LEU A 114 3.96 13.92 -10.40
N MET A 115 4.12 12.64 -10.77
CA MET A 115 4.35 12.23 -12.16
C MET A 115 3.10 12.41 -13.03
N PHE A 116 1.91 12.13 -12.49
CA PHE A 116 0.64 12.31 -13.19
C PHE A 116 0.41 13.76 -13.63
N MET A 117 0.85 14.74 -12.83
CA MET A 117 0.77 16.15 -13.18
C MET A 117 1.64 16.55 -14.39
N GLN A 118 2.57 15.68 -14.81
CA GLN A 118 3.50 15.93 -15.91
C GLN A 118 3.09 15.24 -17.22
N ILE A 119 1.93 14.59 -17.28
CA ILE A 119 1.41 13.92 -18.48
C ILE A 119 0.11 14.56 -18.93
N ASP A 120 -0.14 14.51 -20.25
CA ASP A 120 -1.42 14.91 -20.82
C ASP A 120 -2.41 13.76 -20.70
N THR A 121 -3.62 14.07 -20.26
CA THR A 121 -4.75 13.15 -20.19
C THR A 121 -6.00 13.80 -20.79
N PRO A 122 -7.09 13.07 -21.07
CA PRO A 122 -8.33 13.66 -21.54
C PRO A 122 -8.96 14.71 -20.60
N PHE A 123 -8.53 14.75 -19.34
CA PHE A 123 -9.09 15.61 -18.31
C PHE A 123 -8.10 16.63 -17.75
N TRP A 124 -6.85 16.57 -18.16
CA TRP A 124 -5.77 17.32 -17.55
C TRP A 124 -4.63 17.55 -18.52
N ASP A 125 -4.24 18.81 -18.71
CA ASP A 125 -3.04 19.21 -19.47
C ASP A 125 -1.83 19.23 -18.51
N ARG A 126 -0.69 18.71 -18.96
CA ARG A 126 0.53 18.68 -18.17
C ARG A 126 0.94 20.07 -17.69
N THR A 127 1.43 20.17 -16.47
CA THR A 127 1.76 21.47 -15.88
C THR A 127 3.21 21.92 -16.08
N ASN A 128 4.15 21.03 -16.42
CA ASN A 128 5.59 21.31 -16.49
C ASN A 128 6.11 22.08 -15.25
N SER A 129 5.59 21.74 -14.07
CA SER A 129 5.81 22.47 -12.82
C SER A 129 7.11 22.09 -12.10
N MET A 130 7.81 21.05 -12.58
CA MET A 130 9.05 20.56 -11.96
C MET A 130 10.23 20.72 -12.93
N ALA A 131 11.41 21.01 -12.36
CA ALA A 131 12.67 20.97 -13.09
C ALA A 131 13.05 19.53 -13.42
N GLU A 132 13.90 19.31 -14.44
CA GLU A 132 14.27 17.97 -14.92
C GLU A 132 14.94 17.11 -13.83
N ASP A 133 15.79 17.70 -13.01
CA ASP A 133 16.47 17.03 -11.88
C ASP A 133 15.47 16.61 -10.80
N GLN A 134 14.48 17.46 -10.49
CA GLN A 134 13.41 17.15 -9.55
C GLN A 134 12.53 16.00 -10.07
N LEU A 135 12.18 16.05 -11.35
CA LEU A 135 11.40 14.99 -11.99
C LEU A 135 12.19 13.67 -12.00
N GLY A 136 13.49 13.71 -12.29
CA GLY A 136 14.38 12.56 -12.22
C GLY A 136 14.40 11.92 -10.83
N LEU A 137 14.44 12.75 -9.78
CA LEU A 137 14.36 12.28 -8.39
C LEU A 137 13.00 11.62 -8.09
N VAL A 138 11.90 12.21 -8.55
CA VAL A 138 10.55 11.64 -8.37
C VAL A 138 10.43 10.28 -9.06
N PHE A 139 10.96 10.12 -10.28
CA PHE A 139 11.01 8.84 -10.98
C PHE A 139 11.79 7.78 -10.19
N LEU A 140 12.97 8.16 -9.67
CA LEU A 140 13.78 7.27 -8.84
C LEU A 140 13.05 6.83 -7.58
N LEU A 141 12.44 7.77 -6.86
CA LEU A 141 11.70 7.49 -5.63
C LEU A 141 10.47 6.62 -5.90
N HIS A 142 9.75 6.87 -7.01
CA HIS A 142 8.62 6.04 -7.42
C HIS A 142 9.05 4.60 -7.70
N GLY A 143 10.13 4.41 -8.44
CA GLY A 143 10.69 3.09 -8.74
C GLY A 143 11.14 2.35 -7.47
N LEU A 144 11.89 3.01 -6.57
CA LEU A 144 12.35 2.42 -5.32
C LEU A 144 11.18 2.06 -4.39
N SER A 145 10.20 2.96 -4.27
CA SER A 145 8.98 2.69 -3.48
C SER A 145 8.16 1.54 -4.06
N THR A 146 8.11 1.43 -5.40
CA THR A 146 7.44 0.31 -6.09
C THR A 146 8.15 -1.01 -5.81
N LEU A 147 9.48 -1.06 -5.86
CA LEU A 147 10.23 -2.26 -5.50
C LEU A 147 9.98 -2.68 -4.05
N ALA A 148 9.95 -1.72 -3.13
CA ALA A 148 9.60 -1.97 -1.73
C ALA A 148 8.17 -2.50 -1.60
N LEU A 149 7.21 -1.94 -2.36
CA LEU A 149 5.82 -2.40 -2.38
C LEU A 149 5.70 -3.84 -2.90
N VAL A 150 6.42 -4.20 -3.96
CA VAL A 150 6.44 -5.57 -4.49
C VAL A 150 6.98 -6.55 -3.45
N ALA A 151 8.08 -6.19 -2.77
CA ALA A 151 8.66 -7.02 -1.71
C ALA A 151 7.68 -7.20 -0.53
N LEU A 152 7.01 -6.14 -0.11
CA LEU A 152 5.98 -6.18 0.94
C LEU A 152 4.78 -7.03 0.52
N ALA A 153 4.29 -6.87 -0.71
CA ALA A 153 3.18 -7.67 -1.23
C ALA A 153 3.53 -9.16 -1.27
N ALA A 154 4.72 -9.52 -1.75
CA ALA A 154 5.20 -10.91 -1.76
C ALA A 154 5.29 -11.48 -0.33
N THR A 155 5.83 -10.71 0.61
CA THR A 155 5.94 -11.09 2.02
C THR A 155 4.56 -11.26 2.65
N HIS A 156 3.64 -10.33 2.38
CA HIS A 156 2.26 -10.38 2.87
C HIS A 156 1.53 -11.62 2.36
N ILE A 157 1.63 -11.92 1.05
CA ILE A 157 1.02 -13.11 0.43
C ILE A 157 1.63 -14.38 1.03
N TYR A 158 2.95 -14.44 1.17
CA TYR A 158 3.63 -15.58 1.77
C TYR A 158 3.10 -15.89 3.18
N PHE A 159 3.00 -14.89 4.05
CA PHE A 159 2.49 -15.09 5.40
C PHE A 159 0.99 -15.38 5.44
N ALA A 160 0.20 -14.86 4.50
CA ALA A 160 -1.23 -15.15 4.40
C ALA A 160 -1.50 -16.60 3.98
N LEU A 161 -0.61 -17.21 3.19
CA LEU A 161 -0.74 -18.58 2.70
C LEU A 161 -0.14 -19.63 3.64
N ARG A 162 0.58 -19.25 4.69
CA ARG A 162 1.19 -20.20 5.65
C ARG A 162 0.12 -20.83 6.55
N PRO A 163 -0.07 -22.16 6.50
CA PRO A 163 -1.12 -22.85 7.28
C PRO A 163 -0.82 -22.92 8.79
N GLU A 164 0.44 -22.72 9.20
CA GLU A 164 0.88 -22.93 10.59
C GLU A 164 0.29 -21.94 11.62
N LYS A 165 -0.25 -20.79 11.17
CA LYS A 165 -0.88 -19.80 12.07
C LYS A 165 -2.40 -19.95 12.18
N THR A 166 -3.02 -20.89 11.48
CA THR A 166 -4.47 -21.10 11.52
C THR A 166 -4.93 -22.05 12.63
N VAL A 167 -4.02 -22.71 13.33
CA VAL A 167 -4.32 -23.79 14.30
C VAL A 167 -4.10 -23.36 15.78
N SER A 168 -3.70 -22.13 16.04
CA SER A 168 -3.36 -21.70 17.40
C SER A 168 -4.32 -20.67 17.99
N TYR A 169 -5.66 -20.90 17.87
CA TYR A 169 -6.63 -20.17 18.76
C TYR A 169 -7.95 -20.93 18.83
#